data_878f914ecbf07afac3047f9569af3098
#
_entry.id   878f914ecbf07afac3047f9569af3098
#
_cell.length_a   1.000
_cell.length_b   1.000
_cell.length_c   1.000
_cell.angle_alpha   90.00
_cell.angle_beta   90.00
_cell.angle_gamma   90.00
#
_symmetry.space_group_name_H-M   'P 1'
#
loop_
_entity.id
_entity.type
_entity.pdbx_description
1 polymer ?
#
loop_
_entity_poly.entity_id
_entity_poly.type
_entity_poly.pdbx_seq_one_letter_code
_entity_poly.pdbx_strand_id
1 'polypeptide(L)'
;LRLSLRWRIAAAYALLLIVTLAATSAVLVWRLQTILYDEARSRIDQTMNEIVSAVQPVNPLPFGNVVDESLLQIFNSNNLAVWETPTTFIQVDNVRGYPIARSPNLGSLSIPPNTSLDAKHAHVFREVELGTRRFLVEDRLLRSSSFSVVVHVAQSLDELNQTLVRAGRTVALIWIGAAVLIVAFSILLASQAIGPITRLSRAMQEIGSERLDLRLSGTHRHDEIGELTRSFNDLLARLQEAFARERQFISDASHELKTPLTSINSNAQLLLRWGDRDETIRRDSLETIQYESAALADMVNGMLTLAKADRGDSIPKEPVSLSLVAQEALRNAAPRAAEKQLYLELNAPSPSPLIEGDPHLLRQLVSNLIDNAIKFTTTGGVTVRIWEEEHDAWIEVVDTGPGIPEDEIAHIFERFYRADKARSRDVPGTGLGLAIVRSIARVHGGEIMAQRAPSGGASFLARFPKIEQTLTPSS
;
A
#
# COMPACT_ATOMS: atom_id res chain seq x y z
N LEU A 1 5.77 -15.52 23.66
CA LEU A 1 5.42 -14.08 23.63
C LEU A 1 5.62 -13.56 22.22
N ARG A 2 4.52 -13.37 21.44
CA ARG A 2 4.60 -12.73 20.13
C ARG A 2 4.76 -11.22 20.34
N LEU A 3 5.98 -10.74 20.22
CA LEU A 3 6.25 -9.29 20.24
C LEU A 3 5.40 -8.59 19.17
N SER A 4 4.81 -7.47 19.51
CA SER A 4 4.03 -6.65 18.55
C SER A 4 4.95 -6.17 17.41
N LEU A 5 4.40 -5.92 16.24
CA LEU A 5 5.14 -5.48 15.05
C LEU A 5 6.05 -4.26 15.34
N ARG A 6 5.61 -3.35 16.22
CA ARG A 6 6.40 -2.18 16.68
C ARG A 6 7.73 -2.60 17.30
N TRP A 7 7.70 -3.56 18.22
CA TRP A 7 8.89 -4.04 18.90
C TRP A 7 9.82 -4.81 17.98
N ARG A 8 9.28 -5.55 17.02
CA ARG A 8 10.10 -6.27 16.02
C ARG A 8 10.84 -5.30 15.10
N ILE A 9 10.16 -4.26 14.61
CA ILE A 9 10.79 -3.24 13.76
C ILE A 9 11.79 -2.40 14.56
N ALA A 10 11.44 -1.94 15.76
CA ALA A 10 12.36 -1.21 16.62
C ALA A 10 13.63 -2.03 16.93
N ALA A 11 13.48 -3.32 17.25
CA ALA A 11 14.61 -4.21 17.52
C ALA A 11 15.48 -4.44 16.27
N ALA A 12 14.88 -4.56 15.08
CA ALA A 12 15.62 -4.73 13.83
C ALA A 12 16.49 -3.49 13.51
N TYR A 13 15.92 -2.28 13.61
CA TYR A 13 16.67 -1.04 13.41
C TYR A 13 17.75 -0.84 14.47
N ALA A 14 17.43 -1.09 15.75
CA ALA A 14 18.41 -1.00 16.83
C ALA A 14 19.57 -1.98 16.60
N LEU A 15 19.28 -3.23 16.23
CA LEU A 15 20.29 -4.24 15.94
C LEU A 15 21.18 -3.81 14.76
N LEU A 16 20.60 -3.34 13.67
CA LEU A 16 21.35 -2.88 12.49
C LEU A 16 22.32 -1.75 12.86
N LEU A 17 21.83 -0.73 13.58
CA LEU A 17 22.65 0.40 14.01
C LEU A 17 23.76 -0.03 15.00
N ILE A 18 23.46 -0.92 15.92
CA ILE A 18 24.45 -1.48 16.87
C ILE A 18 25.53 -2.25 16.10
N VAL A 19 25.17 -3.10 15.15
CA VAL A 19 26.13 -3.87 14.36
C VAL A 19 27.03 -2.95 13.52
N THR A 20 26.46 -1.94 12.86
CA THR A 20 27.25 -0.98 12.07
C THR A 20 28.20 -0.17 12.96
N LEU A 21 27.76 0.28 14.13
CA LEU A 21 28.59 0.98 15.08
C LEU A 21 29.70 0.07 15.64
N ALA A 22 29.41 -1.22 15.91
CA ALA A 22 30.39 -2.19 16.31
C ALA A 22 31.48 -2.39 15.26
N ALA A 23 31.08 -2.58 14.03
CA ALA A 23 32.03 -2.79 12.94
C ALA A 23 32.93 -1.58 12.73
N THR A 24 32.37 -0.36 12.73
CA THR A 24 33.15 0.88 12.57
C THR A 24 34.10 1.11 13.73
N SER A 25 33.69 0.83 14.99
CA SER A 25 34.55 0.95 16.16
C SER A 25 35.68 -0.09 16.17
N ALA A 26 35.39 -1.33 15.76
CA ALA A 26 36.41 -2.37 15.63
C ALA A 26 37.50 -1.98 14.60
N VAL A 27 37.08 -1.46 13.45
CA VAL A 27 37.99 -0.94 12.42
C VAL A 27 38.83 0.23 12.95
N LEU A 28 38.23 1.15 13.71
CA LEU A 28 38.94 2.29 14.29
C LEU A 28 39.99 1.86 15.27
N VAL A 29 39.64 0.96 16.21
CA VAL A 29 40.60 0.42 17.21
C VAL A 29 41.71 -0.37 16.54
N TRP A 30 41.41 -1.20 15.57
CA TRP A 30 42.39 -1.92 14.78
C TRP A 30 43.35 -0.98 14.04
N ARG A 31 42.85 0.07 13.41
CA ARG A 31 43.67 1.08 12.73
C ARG A 31 44.56 1.84 13.73
N LEU A 32 44.01 2.24 14.87
CA LEU A 32 44.79 2.90 15.91
C LEU A 32 45.94 2.01 16.40
N GLN A 33 45.65 0.73 16.67
CA GLN A 33 46.65 -0.24 17.05
C GLN A 33 47.76 -0.37 16.01
N THR A 34 47.37 -0.50 14.71
CA THR A 34 48.33 -0.61 13.60
C THR A 34 49.25 0.61 13.54
N ILE A 35 48.67 1.82 13.60
CA ILE A 35 49.43 3.09 13.54
C ILE A 35 50.43 3.19 14.70
N LEU A 36 49.99 2.86 15.92
CA LEU A 36 50.86 2.94 17.10
C LEU A 36 52.00 1.92 17.05
N TYR A 37 51.75 0.70 16.56
CA TYR A 37 52.79 -0.30 16.33
C TYR A 37 53.78 0.10 15.25
N ASP A 38 53.30 0.65 14.15
CA ASP A 38 54.15 1.12 13.05
C ASP A 38 55.01 2.32 13.49
N GLU A 39 54.47 3.21 14.31
CA GLU A 39 55.22 4.33 14.89
C GLU A 39 56.30 3.82 15.85
N ALA A 40 55.98 2.86 16.72
CA ALA A 40 56.96 2.23 17.61
C ALA A 40 58.10 1.56 16.81
N ARG A 41 57.75 0.83 15.74
CA ARG A 41 58.71 0.17 14.86
C ARG A 41 59.60 1.18 14.13
N SER A 42 59.02 2.27 13.61
CA SER A 42 59.76 3.33 12.93
C SER A 42 60.76 4.03 13.88
N ARG A 43 60.37 4.29 15.14
CA ARG A 43 61.25 4.89 16.13
C ARG A 43 62.43 3.97 16.47
N ILE A 44 62.17 2.65 16.63
CA ILE A 44 63.23 1.65 16.89
C ILE A 44 64.20 1.62 15.71
N ASP A 45 63.70 1.52 14.47
CA ASP A 45 64.55 1.47 13.26
C ASP A 45 65.37 2.76 13.08
N GLN A 46 64.79 3.93 13.38
CA GLN A 46 65.53 5.20 13.37
C GLN A 46 66.67 5.18 14.37
N THR A 47 66.40 4.83 15.63
CA THR A 47 67.43 4.74 16.68
C THR A 47 68.52 3.73 16.29
N MET A 48 68.11 2.57 15.77
CA MET A 48 69.02 1.54 15.27
C MET A 48 69.95 2.06 14.16
N ASN A 49 69.39 2.78 13.18
CA ASN A 49 70.15 3.36 12.07
C ASN A 49 71.08 4.48 12.53
N GLU A 50 70.71 5.27 13.54
CA GLU A 50 71.61 6.24 14.16
C GLU A 50 72.82 5.54 14.85
N ILE A 51 72.55 4.45 15.61
CA ILE A 51 73.64 3.63 16.21
C ILE A 51 74.56 3.04 15.16
N VAL A 52 73.97 2.43 14.11
CA VAL A 52 74.72 1.86 13.01
C VAL A 52 75.60 2.89 12.31
N SER A 53 75.07 4.10 12.06
CA SER A 53 75.81 5.19 11.41
C SER A 53 76.95 5.73 12.26
N ALA A 54 76.78 5.71 13.59
CA ALA A 54 77.83 6.10 14.55
C ALA A 54 78.96 5.09 14.63
N VAL A 55 78.68 3.82 14.35
CA VAL A 55 79.63 2.71 14.48
C VAL A 55 80.42 2.47 13.16
N GLN A 56 79.83 2.74 11.99
CA GLN A 56 80.45 2.51 10.68
C GLN A 56 81.80 3.27 10.40
N PRO A 57 81.98 4.49 10.89
CA PRO A 57 83.21 5.26 10.56
C PRO A 57 84.49 4.81 11.27
N VAL A 58 84.42 3.83 12.15
CA VAL A 58 85.64 3.36 12.92
C VAL A 58 86.48 2.49 11.99
N ASN A 59 87.49 3.13 11.38
CA ASN A 59 88.53 2.44 10.59
C ASN A 59 89.39 1.60 11.52
N PRO A 60 89.65 0.32 11.19
CA PRO A 60 90.52 -0.50 12.04
C PRO A 60 91.94 0.08 12.02
N LEU A 61 92.45 0.46 13.16
CA LEU A 61 93.91 0.73 13.36
C LEU A 61 94.69 -0.55 13.12
N PRO A 62 95.87 -0.48 12.47
CA PRO A 62 96.58 -1.68 11.96
C PRO A 62 97.30 -2.56 12.95
N PHE A 63 97.04 -2.50 14.27
CA PHE A 63 97.70 -3.35 15.23
C PHE A 63 96.73 -4.07 16.17
N GLY A 64 96.80 -5.41 16.14
CA GLY A 64 95.93 -6.34 16.87
C GLY A 64 95.97 -6.14 18.40
N ASN A 65 94.87 -6.39 19.06
CA ASN A 65 94.47 -6.33 20.46
C ASN A 65 93.81 -5.05 20.95
N VAL A 66 93.66 -3.98 20.16
CA VAL A 66 93.05 -2.73 20.57
C VAL A 66 91.50 -2.72 20.30
N VAL A 67 90.98 -3.80 19.68
CA VAL A 67 89.59 -3.88 19.19
C VAL A 67 88.58 -3.94 20.33
N ASP A 68 88.92 -4.59 21.45
CA ASP A 68 88.00 -4.67 22.59
C ASP A 68 87.85 -3.31 23.31
N GLU A 69 88.97 -2.52 23.41
CA GLU A 69 88.88 -1.21 24.04
C GLU A 69 88.09 -0.15 23.21
N SER A 70 88.26 -0.20 21.90
CA SER A 70 87.57 0.73 21.01
C SER A 70 86.05 0.47 20.97
N LEU A 71 85.66 -0.81 21.02
CA LEU A 71 84.24 -1.18 21.12
C LEU A 71 83.69 -0.80 22.51
N LEU A 72 84.40 -1.02 23.58
CA LEU A 72 84.00 -0.61 24.91
C LEU A 72 83.94 0.90 25.08
N GLN A 73 84.76 1.66 24.34
CA GLN A 73 84.62 3.12 24.29
C GLN A 73 83.39 3.59 23.54
N ILE A 74 83.04 2.97 22.41
CA ILE A 74 81.84 3.32 21.57
C ILE A 74 80.60 2.86 22.33
N PHE A 75 80.60 1.65 22.83
CA PHE A 75 79.40 1.06 23.48
C PHE A 75 79.50 1.18 25.01
N ASN A 76 80.08 2.26 25.56
CA ASN A 76 79.99 2.58 26.97
C ASN A 76 78.54 2.99 27.33
N SER A 77 78.13 2.65 28.56
CA SER A 77 76.80 3.01 29.06
C SER A 77 76.48 4.51 28.94
N ASN A 78 77.50 5.38 29.10
CA ASN A 78 77.37 6.82 28.95
C ASN A 78 77.08 7.23 27.47
N ASN A 79 77.67 6.55 26.51
CA ASN A 79 77.44 6.82 25.09
C ASN A 79 76.11 6.28 24.64
N LEU A 80 75.70 5.12 25.15
CA LEU A 80 74.31 4.60 24.87
C LEU A 80 73.20 5.49 25.43
N ALA A 81 73.55 6.25 26.52
CA ALA A 81 72.59 7.25 27.04
C ALA A 81 72.18 8.35 26.08
N VAL A 82 72.95 8.59 24.99
CA VAL A 82 72.63 9.57 23.97
C VAL A 82 71.42 9.16 23.12
N TRP A 83 71.21 7.86 22.94
CA TRP A 83 70.11 7.29 22.17
C TRP A 83 68.97 6.76 23.01
N GLU A 84 69.10 6.74 24.35
CA GLU A 84 68.02 6.33 25.23
C GLU A 84 66.97 7.38 25.35
N THR A 85 65.74 6.93 25.45
CA THR A 85 64.57 7.75 25.80
C THR A 85 63.88 7.10 26.99
N PRO A 86 62.94 7.74 27.64
CA PRO A 86 62.17 7.10 28.71
C PRO A 86 61.51 5.78 28.31
N THR A 87 61.31 5.55 27.01
CA THR A 87 60.64 4.35 26.46
C THR A 87 61.52 3.50 25.59
N THR A 88 62.74 3.99 25.21
CA THR A 88 63.70 3.26 24.36
C THR A 88 64.89 2.75 25.21
N PHE A 89 65.21 1.49 25.07
CA PHE A 89 66.20 0.78 25.80
C PHE A 89 67.16 0.12 24.82
N ILE A 90 68.47 0.12 25.18
CA ILE A 90 69.50 -0.40 24.27
C ILE A 90 70.38 -1.38 25.04
N GLN A 91 70.67 -2.54 24.43
CA GLN A 91 71.64 -3.52 24.90
C GLN A 91 72.51 -3.97 23.71
N VAL A 92 73.76 -4.13 23.98
CA VAL A 92 74.70 -4.65 22.98
C VAL A 92 75.31 -5.93 23.54
N ASP A 93 75.15 -7.01 22.79
CA ASP A 93 75.60 -8.32 23.12
C ASP A 93 76.75 -8.77 22.21
N ASN A 94 77.63 -9.62 22.72
CA ASN A 94 78.51 -10.32 21.82
C ASN A 94 77.78 -11.43 21.02
N VAL A 95 78.40 -12.03 20.06
CA VAL A 95 77.80 -13.11 19.25
C VAL A 95 77.38 -14.35 20.03
N ARG A 96 77.95 -14.50 21.28
CA ARG A 96 77.56 -15.59 22.18
C ARG A 96 76.39 -15.24 23.10
N GLY A 97 75.81 -14.02 22.96
CA GLY A 97 74.68 -13.57 23.75
C GLY A 97 75.04 -13.01 25.15
N TYR A 98 76.28 -12.70 25.41
CA TYR A 98 76.71 -12.05 26.67
C TYR A 98 76.65 -10.53 26.46
N PRO A 99 76.02 -9.79 27.40
CA PRO A 99 75.88 -8.32 27.26
C PRO A 99 77.22 -7.63 27.46
N ILE A 100 77.63 -6.80 26.52
CA ILE A 100 78.84 -5.97 26.55
C ILE A 100 78.51 -4.60 27.18
N ALA A 101 77.38 -4.02 26.75
CA ALA A 101 76.94 -2.70 27.20
C ALA A 101 75.42 -2.63 27.29
N ARG A 102 74.89 -1.75 28.17
CA ARG A 102 73.51 -1.53 28.37
C ARG A 102 73.24 -0.05 28.60
N SER A 103 72.12 0.46 28.12
CA SER A 103 71.64 1.82 28.43
C SER A 103 71.31 1.90 29.93
N PRO A 104 71.62 3.01 30.62
CA PRO A 104 71.37 3.18 32.07
C PRO A 104 69.91 2.94 32.47
N ASN A 105 68.95 3.29 31.63
CA ASN A 105 67.51 3.15 31.87
C ASN A 105 67.01 1.68 31.86
N LEU A 106 67.86 0.71 31.37
CA LEU A 106 67.52 -0.71 31.40
C LEU A 106 67.70 -1.28 32.83
N GLY A 107 68.56 -0.66 33.66
CA GLY A 107 68.79 -1.05 35.03
C GLY A 107 69.26 -2.51 35.18
N SER A 108 68.55 -3.28 35.99
CA SER A 108 68.83 -4.70 36.19
C SER A 108 68.21 -5.65 35.14
N LEU A 109 67.38 -5.12 34.24
CA LEU A 109 66.75 -5.91 33.17
C LEU A 109 67.80 -6.27 32.10
N SER A 110 67.61 -7.42 31.47
CA SER A 110 68.43 -7.85 30.34
C SER A 110 67.57 -8.38 29.24
N ILE A 111 67.84 -7.91 28.04
CA ILE A 111 67.11 -8.38 26.81
C ILE A 111 67.66 -9.78 26.50
N PRO A 112 66.85 -10.82 26.44
CA PRO A 112 67.32 -12.16 26.14
C PRO A 112 67.92 -12.21 24.73
N PRO A 113 69.07 -12.96 24.59
CA PRO A 113 69.73 -13.04 23.28
C PRO A 113 68.81 -13.67 22.23
N ASN A 114 68.97 -13.23 21.01
CA ASN A 114 68.24 -13.81 19.85
C ASN A 114 69.16 -14.84 19.16
N THR A 115 68.79 -16.09 19.28
CA THR A 115 69.57 -17.22 18.71
C THR A 115 69.25 -17.45 17.22
N SER A 116 68.29 -16.71 16.65
CA SER A 116 67.90 -16.87 15.25
C SER A 116 68.59 -15.90 14.30
N LEU A 117 69.51 -15.07 14.80
CA LEU A 117 70.23 -14.14 13.95
C LEU A 117 71.38 -14.87 13.22
N ASP A 118 71.36 -14.87 11.95
CA ASP A 118 72.38 -15.41 11.06
C ASP A 118 72.71 -14.42 9.93
N ALA A 119 73.61 -14.82 9.02
CA ALA A 119 74.02 -13.98 7.90
C ALA A 119 72.87 -13.66 6.93
N LYS A 120 71.81 -14.44 6.95
CA LYS A 120 70.63 -14.23 6.08
C LYS A 120 69.56 -13.37 6.77
N HIS A 121 69.51 -13.41 8.11
CA HIS A 121 68.53 -12.68 8.93
C HIS A 121 69.28 -11.74 9.89
N ALA A 122 69.97 -10.75 9.33
CA ALA A 122 70.77 -9.79 10.08
C ALA A 122 69.91 -8.75 10.85
N HIS A 123 68.60 -8.74 10.70
CA HIS A 123 67.69 -7.78 11.24
C HIS A 123 66.33 -8.47 11.50
N VAL A 124 65.84 -8.47 12.76
CA VAL A 124 64.59 -9.14 13.15
C VAL A 124 63.87 -8.31 14.21
N PHE A 125 62.57 -8.14 14.07
CA PHE A 125 61.68 -7.58 15.12
C PHE A 125 61.06 -8.73 15.92
N ARG A 126 61.03 -8.62 17.23
CA ARG A 126 60.32 -9.56 18.13
C ARG A 126 59.73 -8.85 19.34
N GLU A 127 58.66 -9.41 19.87
CA GLU A 127 58.15 -8.97 21.18
C GLU A 127 58.82 -9.80 22.29
N VAL A 128 59.24 -9.11 23.37
CA VAL A 128 59.88 -9.72 24.51
C VAL A 128 59.21 -9.23 25.78
N GLU A 129 58.95 -10.14 26.70
CA GLU A 129 58.50 -9.81 28.05
C GLU A 129 59.71 -9.73 29.00
N LEU A 130 59.94 -8.56 29.61
CA LEU A 130 60.95 -8.32 30.60
C LEU A 130 60.27 -7.97 31.93
N GLY A 131 60.19 -8.91 32.83
CA GLY A 131 59.42 -8.79 34.07
C GLY A 131 57.92 -8.71 33.76
N THR A 132 57.31 -7.62 34.12
CA THR A 132 55.82 -7.38 33.86
C THR A 132 55.55 -6.51 32.65
N ARG A 133 56.58 -6.10 31.90
CA ARG A 133 56.50 -5.17 30.80
C ARG A 133 56.73 -5.86 29.46
N ARG A 134 56.04 -5.47 28.45
CA ARG A 134 56.26 -5.92 27.06
C ARG A 134 57.04 -4.89 26.28
N PHE A 135 57.98 -5.38 25.49
CA PHE A 135 58.85 -4.58 24.65
C PHE A 135 58.82 -5.10 23.24
N LEU A 136 58.77 -4.18 22.29
CA LEU A 136 59.10 -4.46 20.89
C LEU A 136 60.61 -4.28 20.75
N VAL A 137 61.31 -5.30 20.28
CA VAL A 137 62.78 -5.30 20.16
C VAL A 137 63.14 -5.51 18.72
N GLU A 138 64.04 -4.67 18.20
CA GLU A 138 64.80 -4.93 16.98
C GLU A 138 66.17 -5.45 17.35
N ASP A 139 66.48 -6.60 16.83
CA ASP A 139 67.80 -7.22 16.93
C ASP A 139 68.54 -7.04 15.60
N ARG A 140 69.73 -6.41 15.61
CA ARG A 140 70.51 -6.23 14.39
C ARG A 140 71.91 -6.70 14.59
N LEU A 141 72.40 -7.62 13.76
CA LEU A 141 73.76 -8.11 13.77
C LEU A 141 74.67 -7.16 13.00
N LEU A 142 75.56 -6.49 13.71
CA LEU A 142 76.61 -5.65 13.13
C LEU A 142 77.92 -6.44 12.99
N ARG A 143 78.43 -6.52 11.76
CA ARG A 143 79.70 -7.17 11.43
C ARG A 143 80.64 -6.14 10.84
N SER A 144 81.83 -6.06 11.37
CA SER A 144 82.98 -5.36 10.82
C SER A 144 84.12 -6.36 10.58
N SER A 145 85.16 -5.96 9.92
CA SER A 145 86.35 -6.77 9.70
C SER A 145 86.96 -7.22 10.99
N SER A 146 86.76 -6.50 12.10
CA SER A 146 87.39 -6.67 13.38
C SER A 146 86.51 -7.18 14.50
N PHE A 147 85.14 -7.07 14.35
CA PHE A 147 84.19 -7.45 15.40
C PHE A 147 82.86 -7.90 14.87
N SER A 148 82.11 -8.57 15.68
CA SER A 148 80.68 -8.86 15.43
C SER A 148 79.93 -8.74 16.75
N VAL A 149 78.92 -7.88 16.79
CA VAL A 149 78.02 -7.62 17.93
C VAL A 149 76.53 -7.62 17.48
N VAL A 150 75.68 -7.93 18.43
CA VAL A 150 74.24 -7.83 18.27
C VAL A 150 73.75 -6.61 19.03
N VAL A 151 73.20 -5.68 18.35
CA VAL A 151 72.57 -4.51 18.97
C VAL A 151 71.08 -4.79 19.09
N HIS A 152 70.54 -4.64 20.28
CA HIS A 152 69.17 -4.75 20.64
C HIS A 152 68.62 -3.33 20.95
N VAL A 153 67.66 -2.85 20.18
CA VAL A 153 66.92 -1.62 20.49
C VAL A 153 65.49 -2.03 20.85
N ALA A 154 65.11 -1.76 22.09
CA ALA A 154 63.82 -2.14 22.64
C ALA A 154 62.99 -0.89 22.96
N GLN A 155 61.72 -0.92 22.60
CA GLN A 155 60.75 0.11 23.01
C GLN A 155 59.69 -0.51 23.89
N SER A 156 59.39 0.13 25.03
CA SER A 156 58.29 -0.29 25.88
C SER A 156 56.94 -0.11 25.20
N LEU A 157 56.13 -1.17 25.22
CA LEU A 157 54.75 -1.15 24.75
C LEU A 157 53.74 -0.67 25.81
N ASP A 158 54.21 -0.32 27.04
CA ASP A 158 53.35 0.08 28.15
C ASP A 158 52.53 1.33 27.83
N GLU A 159 53.18 2.35 27.24
CA GLU A 159 52.53 3.59 26.86
C GLU A 159 51.50 3.38 25.73
N LEU A 160 51.84 2.51 24.76
CA LEU A 160 50.95 2.09 23.68
C LEU A 160 49.73 1.37 24.27
N ASN A 161 49.94 0.39 25.15
CA ASN A 161 48.87 -0.34 25.81
C ASN A 161 47.95 0.58 26.65
N GLN A 162 48.55 1.52 27.43
CA GLN A 162 47.77 2.50 28.17
C GLN A 162 46.92 3.38 27.25
N THR A 163 47.45 3.80 26.10
CA THR A 163 46.75 4.59 25.12
C THR A 163 45.58 3.79 24.51
N LEU A 164 45.83 2.52 24.16
CA LEU A 164 44.76 1.64 23.65
C LEU A 164 43.65 1.39 24.69
N VAL A 165 44.02 1.19 25.96
CA VAL A 165 43.05 1.01 27.06
C VAL A 165 42.22 2.27 27.29
N ARG A 166 42.86 3.45 27.28
CA ARG A 166 42.14 4.74 27.39
C ARG A 166 41.19 4.94 26.21
N ALA A 167 41.68 4.72 25.00
CA ALA A 167 40.83 4.78 23.79
C ALA A 167 39.64 3.79 23.86
N GLY A 168 39.92 2.53 24.29
CA GLY A 168 38.89 1.52 24.47
C GLY A 168 37.81 1.93 25.49
N ARG A 169 38.22 2.52 26.64
CA ARG A 169 37.26 3.05 27.63
C ARG A 169 36.42 4.19 27.07
N THR A 170 37.02 5.10 26.35
CA THR A 170 36.30 6.21 25.70
C THR A 170 35.30 5.71 24.68
N VAL A 171 35.70 4.77 23.84
CA VAL A 171 34.81 4.11 22.88
C VAL A 171 33.65 3.39 23.59
N ALA A 172 33.94 2.69 24.70
CA ALA A 172 32.91 2.00 25.48
C ALA A 172 31.86 2.96 26.08
N LEU A 173 32.29 4.12 26.60
CA LEU A 173 31.37 5.14 27.12
C LEU A 173 30.49 5.73 26.01
N ILE A 174 31.08 6.03 24.86
CA ILE A 174 30.33 6.49 23.68
C ILE A 174 29.31 5.43 23.25
N TRP A 175 29.69 4.15 23.30
CA TRP A 175 28.80 3.03 22.97
C TRP A 175 27.57 2.95 23.87
N ILE A 176 27.77 3.10 25.19
CA ILE A 176 26.65 3.08 26.14
C ILE A 176 25.66 4.23 25.82
N GLY A 177 26.19 5.43 25.64
CA GLY A 177 25.36 6.59 25.27
C GLY A 177 24.63 6.40 23.93
N ALA A 178 25.34 5.93 22.90
CA ALA A 178 24.77 5.67 21.58
C ALA A 178 23.70 4.57 21.62
N ALA A 179 23.91 3.49 22.37
CA ALA A 179 22.95 2.40 22.51
C ALA A 179 21.61 2.90 23.11
N VAL A 180 21.67 3.73 24.16
CA VAL A 180 20.47 4.34 24.75
C VAL A 180 19.73 5.21 23.73
N LEU A 181 20.45 6.06 23.01
CA LEU A 181 19.85 6.93 21.98
C LEU A 181 19.25 6.13 20.82
N ILE A 182 19.94 5.09 20.34
CA ILE A 182 19.47 4.21 19.27
C ILE A 182 18.16 3.53 19.68
N VAL A 183 18.09 2.98 20.89
CA VAL A 183 16.89 2.32 21.39
C VAL A 183 15.73 3.33 21.50
N ALA A 184 15.99 4.49 22.13
CA ALA A 184 14.96 5.54 22.27
C ALA A 184 14.43 6.02 20.90
N PHE A 185 15.33 6.27 19.96
CA PHE A 185 14.97 6.73 18.60
C PHE A 185 14.24 5.65 17.81
N SER A 186 14.65 4.38 17.93
CA SER A 186 13.98 3.25 17.27
C SER A 186 12.55 3.08 17.77
N ILE A 187 12.31 3.23 19.08
CA ILE A 187 10.96 3.19 19.66
C ILE A 187 10.12 4.36 19.15
N LEU A 188 10.68 5.57 19.10
CA LEU A 188 10.01 6.76 18.60
C LEU A 188 9.57 6.58 17.14
N LEU A 189 10.49 6.19 16.26
CA LEU A 189 10.19 5.93 14.84
C LEU A 189 9.14 4.84 14.65
N ALA A 190 9.29 3.72 15.35
CA ALA A 190 8.33 2.62 15.27
C ALA A 190 6.93 3.05 15.75
N SER A 191 6.84 3.91 16.77
CA SER A 191 5.56 4.42 17.26
C SER A 191 4.90 5.39 16.28
N GLN A 192 5.67 6.24 15.62
CA GLN A 192 5.18 7.17 14.60
C GLN A 192 4.72 6.47 13.32
N ALA A 193 5.45 5.44 12.90
CA ALA A 193 5.11 4.70 11.67
C ALA A 193 3.90 3.75 11.86
N ILE A 194 3.82 3.02 12.98
CA ILE A 194 2.82 1.97 13.19
C ILE A 194 1.58 2.48 13.95
N GLY A 195 1.73 3.54 14.75
CA GLY A 195 0.64 4.10 15.53
C GLY A 195 -0.62 4.42 14.71
N PRO A 196 -0.51 5.12 13.57
CA PRO A 196 -1.63 5.41 12.69
C PRO A 196 -2.30 4.15 12.13
N ILE A 197 -1.51 3.16 11.70
CA ILE A 197 -2.02 1.89 11.13
C ILE A 197 -2.83 1.11 12.17
N THR A 198 -2.38 1.07 13.41
CA THR A 198 -3.12 0.38 14.49
C THR A 198 -4.41 1.08 14.86
N ARG A 199 -4.46 2.43 14.78
CA ARG A 199 -5.71 3.20 14.98
C ARG A 199 -6.68 2.93 13.84
N LEU A 200 -6.19 2.94 12.59
CA LEU A 200 -6.97 2.61 11.40
C LEU A 200 -7.59 1.21 11.52
N SER A 201 -6.79 0.21 11.87
CA SER A 201 -7.25 -1.18 12.05
C SER A 201 -8.32 -1.31 13.14
N ARG A 202 -8.18 -0.60 14.26
CA ARG A 202 -9.20 -0.61 15.32
C ARG A 202 -10.49 0.07 14.88
N ALA A 203 -10.37 1.24 14.26
CA ALA A 203 -11.53 1.94 13.73
C ALA A 203 -12.29 1.10 12.69
N MET A 204 -11.56 0.37 11.81
CA MET A 204 -12.16 -0.59 10.89
C MET A 204 -12.93 -1.72 11.61
N GLN A 205 -12.45 -2.19 12.75
CA GLN A 205 -13.13 -3.22 13.54
C GLN A 205 -14.39 -2.69 14.27
N GLU A 206 -14.42 -1.40 14.58
CA GLU A 206 -15.56 -0.74 15.22
C GLU A 206 -16.66 -0.33 14.22
N ILE A 207 -16.33 -0.27 12.93
CA ILE A 207 -17.28 0.04 11.85
C ILE A 207 -18.12 -1.20 11.57
N GLY A 208 -19.33 -1.22 12.11
CA GLY A 208 -20.39 -2.16 11.74
C GLY A 208 -21.42 -1.48 10.85
N SER A 209 -22.43 -2.23 10.40
CA SER A 209 -23.54 -1.72 9.59
C SER A 209 -24.34 -0.57 10.21
N GLU A 210 -24.22 -0.40 11.53
CA GLU A 210 -24.92 0.65 12.29
C GLU A 210 -24.12 1.95 12.48
N ARG A 211 -22.80 1.94 12.20
CA ARG A 211 -21.89 3.07 12.48
C ARG A 211 -21.04 3.45 11.26
N LEU A 212 -21.66 3.56 10.10
CA LEU A 212 -21.02 4.00 8.87
C LEU A 212 -20.78 5.52 8.81
N ASP A 213 -21.29 6.27 9.79
CA ASP A 213 -21.08 7.71 9.97
C ASP A 213 -19.68 8.07 10.49
N LEU A 214 -18.98 7.10 11.08
CA LEU A 214 -17.62 7.30 11.56
C LEU A 214 -16.67 7.66 10.42
N ARG A 215 -15.85 8.67 10.64
CA ARG A 215 -14.77 9.05 9.72
C ARG A 215 -13.43 8.92 10.41
N LEU A 216 -12.47 8.42 9.68
CA LEU A 216 -11.10 8.31 10.15
C LEU A 216 -10.45 9.68 10.15
N SER A 217 -9.83 10.05 11.28
CA SER A 217 -9.04 11.26 11.42
C SER A 217 -7.64 11.07 10.82
N GLY A 218 -7.06 12.13 10.26
CA GLY A 218 -5.71 12.09 9.68
C GLY A 218 -5.65 12.37 8.18
N THR A 219 -6.74 12.86 7.59
CA THR A 219 -6.82 13.25 6.16
C THR A 219 -5.86 14.39 5.78
N HIS A 220 -5.36 15.17 6.75
CA HIS A 220 -4.39 16.26 6.54
C HIS A 220 -2.95 15.78 6.34
N ARG A 221 -2.66 14.49 6.50
CA ARG A 221 -1.33 13.95 6.22
C ARG A 221 -1.11 13.85 4.71
N HIS A 222 0.09 14.27 4.28
CA HIS A 222 0.51 14.22 2.86
C HIS A 222 1.39 12.99 2.56
N ASP A 223 1.25 11.93 3.37
CA ASP A 223 1.94 10.65 3.19
C ASP A 223 0.97 9.54 2.75
N GLU A 224 1.50 8.34 2.54
CA GLU A 224 0.75 7.15 2.11
C GLU A 224 -0.37 6.77 3.10
N ILE A 225 -0.18 7.07 4.37
CA ILE A 225 -1.20 6.85 5.41
C ILE A 225 -2.36 7.84 5.26
N GLY A 226 -2.06 9.08 4.88
CA GLY A 226 -3.08 10.09 4.57
C GLY A 226 -3.90 9.72 3.34
N GLU A 227 -3.26 9.19 2.29
CA GLU A 227 -3.92 8.68 1.08
C GLU A 227 -4.82 7.49 1.39
N LEU A 228 -4.33 6.50 2.16
CA LEU A 228 -5.11 5.35 2.61
C LEU A 228 -6.33 5.79 3.43
N THR A 229 -6.15 6.78 4.31
CA THR A 229 -7.26 7.31 5.14
C THR A 229 -8.34 7.97 4.28
N ARG A 230 -7.96 8.75 3.25
CA ARG A 230 -8.90 9.35 2.30
C ARG A 230 -9.66 8.29 1.51
N SER A 231 -8.93 7.35 0.89
CA SER A 231 -9.54 6.26 0.11
C SER A 231 -10.52 5.43 0.93
N PHE A 232 -10.21 5.19 2.20
CA PHE A 232 -11.11 4.47 3.10
C PHE A 232 -12.36 5.29 3.46
N ASN A 233 -12.21 6.60 3.73
CA ASN A 233 -13.35 7.48 3.97
C ASN A 233 -14.27 7.58 2.76
N ASP A 234 -13.72 7.58 1.54
CA ASP A 234 -14.48 7.57 0.29
C ASP A 234 -15.26 6.24 0.13
N LEU A 235 -14.62 5.11 0.48
CA LEU A 235 -15.32 3.82 0.51
C LEU A 235 -16.48 3.84 1.50
N LEU A 236 -16.27 4.35 2.72
CA LEU A 236 -17.33 4.49 3.72
C LEU A 236 -18.48 5.39 3.24
N ALA A 237 -18.17 6.49 2.56
CA ALA A 237 -19.18 7.36 2.00
C ALA A 237 -20.06 6.63 0.96
N ARG A 238 -19.44 5.89 0.04
CA ARG A 238 -20.14 5.07 -0.96
C ARG A 238 -21.00 3.98 -0.31
N LEU A 239 -20.48 3.30 0.72
CA LEU A 239 -21.24 2.30 1.47
C LEU A 239 -22.44 2.93 2.21
N GLN A 240 -22.24 4.08 2.84
CA GLN A 240 -23.29 4.80 3.54
C GLN A 240 -24.43 5.21 2.58
N GLU A 241 -24.08 5.73 1.40
CA GLU A 241 -25.06 6.04 0.35
C GLU A 241 -25.79 4.80 -0.15
N ALA A 242 -25.09 3.67 -0.34
CA ALA A 242 -25.70 2.42 -0.78
C ALA A 242 -26.71 1.91 0.25
N PHE A 243 -26.32 1.88 1.53
CA PHE A 243 -27.24 1.48 2.61
C PHE A 243 -28.40 2.46 2.82
N ALA A 244 -28.17 3.76 2.65
CA ALA A 244 -29.24 4.74 2.73
C ALA A 244 -30.28 4.51 1.60
N ARG A 245 -29.83 4.27 0.37
CA ARG A 245 -30.71 3.91 -0.75
C ARG A 245 -31.47 2.60 -0.51
N GLU A 246 -30.80 1.59 0.05
CA GLU A 246 -31.46 0.31 0.37
C GLU A 246 -32.53 0.47 1.45
N ARG A 247 -32.22 1.18 2.55
CA ARG A 247 -33.19 1.46 3.62
C ARG A 247 -34.40 2.25 3.09
N GLN A 248 -34.16 3.26 2.27
CA GLN A 248 -35.23 4.03 1.64
C GLN A 248 -36.10 3.13 0.77
N PHE A 249 -35.49 2.26 -0.08
CA PHE A 249 -36.22 1.30 -0.88
C PHE A 249 -37.12 0.36 -0.07
N ILE A 250 -36.59 -0.18 1.06
CA ILE A 250 -37.37 -1.06 1.94
C ILE A 250 -38.53 -0.30 2.58
N SER A 251 -38.30 0.94 3.01
CA SER A 251 -39.32 1.81 3.61
C SER A 251 -40.44 2.10 2.60
N ASP A 252 -40.05 2.55 1.40
CA ASP A 252 -41.01 2.91 0.35
C ASP A 252 -41.81 1.68 -0.11
N ALA A 253 -41.13 0.54 -0.30
CA ALA A 253 -41.76 -0.73 -0.61
C ALA A 253 -42.80 -1.14 0.44
N SER A 254 -42.45 -0.99 1.73
CA SER A 254 -43.35 -1.33 2.84
C SER A 254 -44.59 -0.43 2.85
N HIS A 255 -44.41 0.86 2.57
CA HIS A 255 -45.52 1.81 2.51
C HIS A 255 -46.42 1.53 1.34
N GLU A 256 -45.89 1.30 0.12
CA GLU A 256 -46.66 1.06 -1.10
C GLU A 256 -47.34 -0.32 -1.11
N LEU A 257 -46.79 -1.33 -0.42
CA LEU A 257 -47.45 -2.63 -0.23
C LEU A 257 -48.60 -2.58 0.78
N LYS A 258 -48.49 -1.73 1.83
CA LYS A 258 -49.49 -1.64 2.88
C LYS A 258 -50.84 -1.07 2.40
N THR A 259 -50.80 -0.14 1.49
CA THR A 259 -52.01 0.53 0.93
C THR A 259 -52.94 -0.45 0.24
N PRO A 260 -52.53 -1.18 -0.83
CA PRO A 260 -53.39 -2.14 -1.51
C PRO A 260 -53.79 -3.29 -0.61
N LEU A 261 -52.90 -3.74 0.31
CA LEU A 261 -53.25 -4.79 1.27
C LEU A 261 -54.36 -4.35 2.24
N THR A 262 -54.37 -3.08 2.65
CA THR A 262 -55.40 -2.52 3.49
C THR A 262 -56.73 -2.41 2.70
N SER A 263 -56.68 -2.01 1.42
CA SER A 263 -57.82 -1.96 0.54
C SER A 263 -58.45 -3.34 0.37
N ILE A 264 -57.62 -4.36 0.04
CA ILE A 264 -58.09 -5.75 -0.09
C ILE A 264 -58.77 -6.22 1.21
N ASN A 265 -58.12 -6.01 2.37
CA ASN A 265 -58.65 -6.46 3.65
C ASN A 265 -59.99 -5.76 3.99
N SER A 266 -60.09 -4.46 3.75
CA SER A 266 -61.33 -3.69 3.95
C SER A 266 -62.46 -4.16 3.05
N ASN A 267 -62.22 -4.39 1.79
CA ASN A 267 -63.20 -4.90 0.85
C ASN A 267 -63.60 -6.37 1.16
N ALA A 268 -62.64 -7.20 1.60
CA ALA A 268 -62.99 -8.54 2.10
C ALA A 268 -63.89 -8.50 3.31
N GLN A 269 -63.65 -7.58 4.25
CA GLN A 269 -64.54 -7.38 5.40
C GLN A 269 -65.94 -6.86 5.00
N LEU A 270 -66.01 -5.99 4.01
CA LEU A 270 -67.31 -5.54 3.46
C LEU A 270 -68.08 -6.69 2.81
N LEU A 271 -67.39 -7.53 2.06
CA LEU A 271 -67.98 -8.75 1.46
C LEU A 271 -68.56 -9.70 2.54
N LEU A 272 -67.80 -9.95 3.59
CA LEU A 272 -68.22 -10.83 4.71
C LEU A 272 -69.43 -10.27 5.46
N ARG A 273 -69.57 -8.94 5.55
CA ARG A 273 -70.64 -8.33 6.36
C ARG A 273 -71.90 -8.05 5.50
N TRP A 274 -71.76 -7.68 4.25
CA TRP A 274 -72.83 -7.15 3.43
C TRP A 274 -72.98 -7.81 2.05
N GLY A 275 -72.01 -8.62 1.60
CA GLY A 275 -71.97 -9.17 0.24
C GLY A 275 -73.19 -10.03 -0.14
N ASP A 276 -73.79 -10.72 0.84
CA ASP A 276 -75.02 -11.50 0.61
C ASP A 276 -76.28 -10.66 0.58
N ARG A 277 -76.23 -9.39 1.03
CA ARG A 277 -77.39 -8.50 1.15
C ARG A 277 -77.47 -7.42 0.09
N ASP A 278 -76.31 -7.11 -0.54
CA ASP A 278 -76.17 -6.05 -1.51
C ASP A 278 -75.25 -6.51 -2.67
N GLU A 279 -75.85 -6.73 -3.83
CA GLU A 279 -75.15 -7.16 -5.06
C GLU A 279 -74.12 -6.13 -5.55
N THR A 280 -74.41 -4.82 -5.33
CA THR A 280 -73.51 -3.75 -5.74
C THR A 280 -72.25 -3.78 -4.88
N ILE A 281 -72.39 -3.87 -3.57
CA ILE A 281 -71.27 -3.99 -2.65
C ILE A 281 -70.45 -5.25 -2.98
N ARG A 282 -71.12 -6.37 -3.28
CA ARG A 282 -70.46 -7.59 -3.65
C ARG A 282 -69.59 -7.42 -4.89
N ARG A 283 -70.14 -6.87 -5.96
CA ARG A 283 -69.42 -6.70 -7.22
C ARG A 283 -68.28 -5.71 -7.10
N ASP A 284 -68.54 -4.52 -6.52
CA ASP A 284 -67.55 -3.47 -6.41
C ASP A 284 -66.35 -3.90 -5.49
N SER A 285 -66.65 -4.63 -4.41
CA SER A 285 -65.61 -5.16 -3.54
C SER A 285 -64.78 -6.25 -4.20
N LEU A 286 -65.40 -7.15 -4.99
CA LEU A 286 -64.67 -8.17 -5.75
C LEU A 286 -63.81 -7.55 -6.84
N GLU A 287 -64.33 -6.59 -7.58
CA GLU A 287 -63.57 -5.86 -8.61
C GLU A 287 -62.37 -5.10 -7.97
N THR A 288 -62.58 -4.46 -6.82
CA THR A 288 -61.48 -3.79 -6.10
C THR A 288 -60.42 -4.77 -5.59
N ILE A 289 -60.85 -5.89 -5.00
CA ILE A 289 -59.88 -6.94 -4.57
C ILE A 289 -59.07 -7.49 -5.73
N GLN A 290 -59.74 -7.78 -6.85
CA GLN A 290 -59.08 -8.29 -8.07
C GLN A 290 -58.06 -7.28 -8.59
N TYR A 291 -58.46 -6.00 -8.70
CA TYR A 291 -57.62 -4.91 -9.15
C TYR A 291 -56.37 -4.73 -8.24
N GLU A 292 -56.57 -4.62 -6.94
CA GLU A 292 -55.48 -4.40 -5.98
C GLU A 292 -54.53 -5.62 -5.89
N SER A 293 -55.09 -6.85 -6.04
CA SER A 293 -54.27 -8.07 -6.08
C SER A 293 -53.38 -8.12 -7.34
N ALA A 294 -53.88 -7.71 -8.48
CA ALA A 294 -53.11 -7.61 -9.71
C ALA A 294 -52.00 -6.54 -9.58
N ALA A 295 -52.33 -5.37 -9.03
CA ALA A 295 -51.36 -4.30 -8.78
C ALA A 295 -50.25 -4.70 -7.81
N LEU A 296 -50.57 -5.48 -6.77
CA LEU A 296 -49.61 -6.09 -5.85
C LEU A 296 -48.66 -7.06 -6.54
N ALA A 297 -49.21 -7.94 -7.40
CA ALA A 297 -48.42 -8.88 -8.16
C ALA A 297 -47.41 -8.19 -9.10
N ASP A 298 -47.88 -7.14 -9.81
CA ASP A 298 -47.02 -6.34 -10.67
C ASP A 298 -45.94 -5.60 -9.90
N MET A 299 -46.26 -5.07 -8.71
CA MET A 299 -45.31 -4.42 -7.83
C MET A 299 -44.21 -5.36 -7.36
N VAL A 300 -44.57 -6.58 -6.88
CA VAL A 300 -43.61 -7.59 -6.43
C VAL A 300 -42.73 -8.04 -7.58
N ASN A 301 -43.26 -8.30 -8.75
CA ASN A 301 -42.49 -8.66 -9.94
C ASN A 301 -41.52 -7.54 -10.36
N GLY A 302 -41.98 -6.30 -10.28
CA GLY A 302 -41.15 -5.11 -10.55
C GLY A 302 -39.97 -5.01 -9.56
N MET A 303 -40.24 -5.24 -8.26
CA MET A 303 -39.17 -5.25 -7.23
C MET A 303 -38.15 -6.37 -7.46
N LEU A 304 -38.61 -7.57 -7.86
CA LEU A 304 -37.74 -8.69 -8.17
C LEU A 304 -36.87 -8.39 -9.40
N THR A 305 -37.43 -7.74 -10.42
CA THR A 305 -36.68 -7.33 -11.61
C THR A 305 -35.60 -6.32 -11.24
N LEU A 306 -35.91 -5.31 -10.42
CA LEU A 306 -34.96 -4.33 -9.93
C LEU A 306 -33.85 -4.99 -9.08
N ALA A 307 -34.21 -5.92 -8.19
CA ALA A 307 -33.26 -6.62 -7.33
C ALA A 307 -32.27 -7.51 -8.13
N LYS A 308 -32.73 -8.17 -9.20
CA LYS A 308 -31.88 -8.95 -10.10
C LYS A 308 -30.92 -8.05 -10.88
N ALA A 309 -31.41 -6.94 -11.40
CA ALA A 309 -30.63 -5.99 -12.17
C ALA A 309 -29.56 -5.28 -11.32
N ASP A 310 -29.85 -4.96 -10.06
CA ASP A 310 -28.89 -4.32 -9.14
C ASP A 310 -27.74 -5.25 -8.72
N ARG A 311 -27.95 -6.56 -8.71
CA ARG A 311 -26.91 -7.54 -8.38
C ARG A 311 -25.90 -7.75 -9.51
N GLY A 312 -26.18 -7.27 -10.71
CA GLY A 312 -25.36 -7.53 -11.88
C GLY A 312 -25.35 -9.03 -12.25
N ASP A 313 -26.40 -9.76 -11.89
CA ASP A 313 -26.53 -11.18 -12.23
C ASP A 313 -26.41 -11.33 -13.75
N SER A 314 -25.61 -12.30 -14.18
CA SER A 314 -25.41 -12.61 -15.59
C SER A 314 -26.77 -13.02 -16.20
N ILE A 315 -27.39 -12.11 -16.96
CA ILE A 315 -28.62 -12.39 -17.68
C ILE A 315 -28.27 -13.18 -18.93
N PRO A 316 -29.00 -14.25 -19.26
CA PRO A 316 -28.86 -14.89 -20.55
C PRO A 316 -29.08 -13.87 -21.66
N LYS A 317 -28.10 -13.67 -22.50
CA LYS A 317 -28.18 -12.74 -23.61
C LYS A 317 -28.21 -13.50 -24.92
N GLU A 318 -29.20 -13.22 -25.74
CA GLU A 318 -29.32 -13.74 -27.09
C GLU A 318 -29.56 -12.58 -28.08
N PRO A 319 -29.33 -12.80 -29.37
CA PRO A 319 -29.68 -11.81 -30.40
C PRO A 319 -31.19 -11.52 -30.43
N VAL A 320 -31.60 -10.31 -30.10
CA VAL A 320 -32.98 -9.88 -30.00
C VAL A 320 -33.29 -8.79 -31.04
N SER A 321 -34.33 -8.97 -31.83
CA SER A 321 -34.85 -7.95 -32.75
C SER A 321 -35.74 -6.94 -32.02
N LEU A 322 -35.30 -5.69 -31.96
CA LEU A 322 -36.08 -4.61 -31.32
C LEU A 322 -37.46 -4.43 -31.97
N SER A 323 -37.54 -4.62 -33.29
CA SER A 323 -38.83 -4.48 -34.01
C SER A 323 -39.82 -5.58 -33.61
N LEU A 324 -39.36 -6.82 -33.40
CA LEU A 324 -40.23 -7.92 -32.93
C LEU A 324 -40.73 -7.65 -31.51
N VAL A 325 -39.85 -7.21 -30.62
CA VAL A 325 -40.22 -6.85 -29.26
C VAL A 325 -41.24 -5.74 -29.21
N ALA A 326 -41.04 -4.68 -30.00
CA ALA A 326 -41.98 -3.55 -30.10
C ALA A 326 -43.34 -3.99 -30.67
N GLN A 327 -43.34 -4.86 -31.71
CA GLN A 327 -44.53 -5.36 -32.32
C GLN A 327 -45.39 -6.21 -31.36
N GLU A 328 -44.75 -7.06 -30.56
CA GLU A 328 -45.44 -7.82 -29.53
C GLU A 328 -46.01 -6.94 -28.42
N ALA A 329 -45.21 -5.94 -27.94
CA ALA A 329 -45.66 -5.02 -26.92
C ALA A 329 -46.85 -4.18 -27.36
N LEU A 330 -46.83 -3.65 -28.61
CA LEU A 330 -47.95 -2.93 -29.19
C LEU A 330 -49.21 -3.79 -29.38
N ARG A 331 -49.04 -5.06 -29.79
CA ARG A 331 -50.14 -6.01 -29.92
C ARG A 331 -50.84 -6.25 -28.58
N ASN A 332 -50.06 -6.40 -27.51
CA ASN A 332 -50.57 -6.59 -26.16
C ASN A 332 -51.26 -5.34 -25.60
N ALA A 333 -50.82 -4.16 -26.01
CA ALA A 333 -51.38 -2.88 -25.60
C ALA A 333 -52.62 -2.45 -26.41
N ALA A 334 -52.87 -3.04 -27.61
CA ALA A 334 -53.89 -2.65 -28.53
C ALA A 334 -55.34 -2.61 -27.93
N PRO A 335 -55.76 -3.59 -27.08
CA PRO A 335 -57.12 -3.53 -26.49
C PRO A 335 -57.31 -2.28 -25.61
N ARG A 336 -56.29 -1.96 -24.79
CA ARG A 336 -56.34 -0.81 -23.87
C ARG A 336 -56.31 0.53 -24.61
N ALA A 337 -55.51 0.60 -25.69
CA ALA A 337 -55.51 1.77 -26.57
C ALA A 337 -56.87 1.98 -27.28
N ALA A 338 -57.49 0.88 -27.74
CA ALA A 338 -58.79 0.93 -28.39
C ALA A 338 -59.91 1.41 -27.43
N GLU A 339 -59.92 1.00 -26.17
CA GLU A 339 -60.84 1.49 -25.14
C GLU A 339 -60.78 3.03 -24.99
N LYS A 340 -59.59 3.61 -25.15
CA LYS A 340 -59.34 5.05 -25.09
C LYS A 340 -59.39 5.73 -26.46
N GLN A 341 -59.66 5.01 -27.53
CA GLN A 341 -59.69 5.50 -28.93
C GLN A 341 -58.32 6.11 -29.36
N LEU A 342 -57.21 5.56 -28.85
CA LEU A 342 -55.87 6.01 -29.19
C LEU A 342 -55.32 5.18 -30.36
N TYR A 343 -54.56 5.82 -31.28
CA TYR A 343 -53.84 5.10 -32.31
C TYR A 343 -52.52 4.57 -31.77
N LEU A 344 -52.08 3.42 -32.31
CA LEU A 344 -50.75 2.82 -32.06
C LEU A 344 -50.03 2.68 -33.39
N GLU A 345 -48.81 3.20 -33.50
CA GLU A 345 -48.02 3.18 -34.73
C GLU A 345 -46.61 2.65 -34.44
N LEU A 346 -46.10 1.82 -35.37
CA LEU A 346 -44.73 1.32 -35.33
C LEU A 346 -43.97 1.76 -36.58
N ASN A 347 -42.90 2.52 -36.38
CA ASN A 347 -41.98 2.94 -37.43
C ASN A 347 -40.63 2.25 -37.18
N ALA A 348 -40.38 1.16 -37.91
CA ALA A 348 -39.16 0.35 -37.72
C ALA A 348 -38.52 0.06 -39.09
N PRO A 349 -37.17 -0.02 -39.15
CA PRO A 349 -36.45 -0.37 -40.36
C PRO A 349 -36.56 -1.86 -40.68
N SER A 350 -36.35 -2.20 -41.95
CA SER A 350 -36.22 -3.58 -42.42
C SER A 350 -34.87 -3.72 -43.15
N PRO A 351 -33.94 -4.53 -42.67
CA PRO A 351 -33.99 -5.41 -41.48
C PRO A 351 -33.98 -4.65 -40.15
N SER A 352 -34.50 -5.29 -39.12
CA SER A 352 -34.49 -4.73 -37.76
C SER A 352 -33.11 -4.81 -37.12
N PRO A 353 -32.70 -3.77 -36.38
CA PRO A 353 -31.45 -3.86 -35.58
C PRO A 353 -31.56 -4.96 -34.53
N LEU A 354 -30.44 -5.69 -34.38
CA LEU A 354 -30.28 -6.73 -33.36
C LEU A 354 -29.42 -6.20 -32.20
N ILE A 355 -29.85 -6.50 -30.99
CA ILE A 355 -29.10 -6.24 -29.77
C ILE A 355 -28.91 -7.52 -28.98
N GLU A 356 -27.86 -7.59 -28.14
CA GLU A 356 -27.61 -8.68 -27.24
C GLU A 356 -28.41 -8.51 -25.94
N GLY A 357 -29.39 -9.39 -25.67
CA GLY A 357 -30.24 -9.18 -24.50
C GLY A 357 -31.20 -10.32 -24.18
N ASP A 358 -31.95 -10.14 -23.10
CA ASP A 358 -33.06 -11.01 -22.70
C ASP A 358 -34.38 -10.48 -23.33
N PRO A 359 -35.02 -11.27 -24.19
CA PRO A 359 -36.23 -10.83 -24.89
C PRO A 359 -37.41 -10.53 -23.95
N HIS A 360 -37.46 -11.19 -22.77
CA HIS A 360 -38.52 -10.95 -21.79
C HIS A 360 -38.35 -9.59 -21.09
N LEU A 361 -37.11 -9.28 -20.69
CA LEU A 361 -36.81 -7.99 -20.06
C LEU A 361 -36.97 -6.84 -21.06
N LEU A 362 -36.47 -7.00 -22.28
CA LEU A 362 -36.65 -5.96 -23.33
C LEU A 362 -38.12 -5.73 -23.67
N ARG A 363 -38.94 -6.79 -23.73
CA ARG A 363 -40.37 -6.67 -23.86
C ARG A 363 -41.00 -5.92 -22.69
N GLN A 364 -40.58 -6.23 -21.46
CA GLN A 364 -41.03 -5.52 -20.26
C GLN A 364 -40.68 -4.03 -20.30
N LEU A 365 -39.47 -3.68 -20.78
CA LEU A 365 -39.08 -2.29 -20.97
C LEU A 365 -40.02 -1.57 -21.92
N VAL A 366 -40.23 -2.13 -23.13
CA VAL A 366 -41.07 -1.52 -24.15
C VAL A 366 -42.54 -1.45 -23.69
N SER A 367 -43.04 -2.50 -23.05
CA SER A 367 -44.39 -2.53 -22.52
C SER A 367 -44.60 -1.45 -21.46
N ASN A 368 -43.65 -1.27 -20.51
CA ASN A 368 -43.74 -0.24 -19.49
C ASN A 368 -43.79 1.19 -20.10
N LEU A 369 -43.03 1.44 -21.17
CA LEU A 369 -43.08 2.72 -21.88
C LEU A 369 -44.39 2.95 -22.60
N ILE A 370 -44.90 1.93 -23.31
CA ILE A 370 -46.18 2.01 -24.02
C ILE A 370 -47.33 2.16 -23.02
N ASP A 371 -47.34 1.42 -21.93
CA ASP A 371 -48.37 1.51 -20.90
C ASP A 371 -48.41 2.89 -20.25
N ASN A 372 -47.24 3.49 -19.97
CA ASN A 372 -47.16 4.87 -19.51
C ASN A 372 -47.71 5.85 -20.56
N ALA A 373 -47.37 5.68 -21.82
CA ALA A 373 -47.87 6.53 -22.92
C ALA A 373 -49.41 6.46 -23.05
N ILE A 374 -49.99 5.25 -23.05
CA ILE A 374 -51.47 5.06 -23.09
C ILE A 374 -52.14 5.63 -21.85
N LYS A 375 -51.52 5.47 -20.70
CA LYS A 375 -52.03 5.91 -19.39
C LYS A 375 -52.22 7.43 -19.35
N PHE A 376 -51.22 8.18 -19.80
CA PHE A 376 -51.22 9.64 -19.72
C PHE A 376 -51.77 10.34 -20.96
N THR A 377 -52.03 9.61 -22.05
CA THR A 377 -52.66 10.17 -23.27
C THR A 377 -54.19 10.07 -23.18
N THR A 378 -54.87 11.17 -23.42
CA THR A 378 -56.33 11.25 -23.48
C THR A 378 -56.85 11.26 -24.90
N THR A 379 -56.14 11.89 -25.82
CA THR A 379 -56.52 12.00 -27.27
C THR A 379 -55.26 11.90 -28.12
N GLY A 380 -55.39 11.30 -29.30
CA GLY A 380 -54.26 11.08 -30.21
C GLY A 380 -53.74 9.67 -30.15
N GLY A 381 -52.45 9.46 -29.79
CA GLY A 381 -51.91 8.11 -29.72
C GLY A 381 -50.46 7.98 -29.32
N VAL A 382 -49.90 6.80 -29.56
CA VAL A 382 -48.54 6.40 -29.22
C VAL A 382 -47.83 5.93 -30.48
N THR A 383 -46.65 6.47 -30.74
CA THR A 383 -45.76 6.06 -31.84
C THR A 383 -44.48 5.46 -31.28
N VAL A 384 -44.15 4.26 -31.71
CA VAL A 384 -42.87 3.61 -31.43
C VAL A 384 -41.97 3.75 -32.64
N ARG A 385 -40.80 4.33 -32.49
CA ARG A 385 -39.79 4.48 -33.55
C ARG A 385 -38.56 3.67 -33.23
N ILE A 386 -38.02 2.99 -34.23
CA ILE A 386 -36.77 2.22 -34.10
C ILE A 386 -35.85 2.64 -35.25
N TRP A 387 -34.59 2.89 -34.93
CA TRP A 387 -33.57 3.18 -35.94
C TRP A 387 -32.21 2.73 -35.43
N GLU A 388 -31.22 2.74 -36.28
CA GLU A 388 -29.83 2.50 -35.91
C GLU A 388 -28.95 3.68 -36.29
N GLU A 389 -27.97 3.96 -35.49
CA GLU A 389 -26.99 5.01 -35.70
C GLU A 389 -25.62 4.54 -35.26
N GLU A 390 -24.65 4.54 -36.19
CA GLU A 390 -23.30 4.04 -35.97
C GLU A 390 -23.26 2.64 -35.34
N HIS A 391 -22.97 2.56 -34.04
CA HIS A 391 -22.85 1.30 -33.29
C HIS A 391 -24.04 1.02 -32.37
N ASP A 392 -25.05 1.89 -32.39
CA ASP A 392 -26.16 1.82 -31.47
C ASP A 392 -27.50 1.54 -32.22
N ALA A 393 -28.38 0.82 -31.54
CA ALA A 393 -29.76 0.65 -31.87
C ALA A 393 -30.63 1.49 -30.94
N TRP A 394 -31.55 2.23 -31.49
CA TRP A 394 -32.42 3.14 -30.76
C TRP A 394 -33.86 2.67 -30.81
N ILE A 395 -34.56 2.81 -29.69
CA ILE A 395 -36.00 2.69 -29.61
C ILE A 395 -36.56 3.93 -28.91
N GLU A 396 -37.52 4.59 -29.51
CA GLU A 396 -38.21 5.75 -28.98
C GLU A 396 -39.73 5.46 -28.88
N VAL A 397 -40.30 5.80 -27.73
CA VAL A 397 -41.76 5.78 -27.53
C VAL A 397 -42.22 7.21 -27.32
N VAL A 398 -43.05 7.70 -28.23
CA VAL A 398 -43.60 9.07 -28.23
C VAL A 398 -45.09 9.03 -28.00
N ASP A 399 -45.61 9.85 -27.11
CA ASP A 399 -47.02 10.04 -26.89
C ASP A 399 -47.51 11.46 -27.29
N THR A 400 -48.80 11.64 -27.35
CA THR A 400 -49.46 12.94 -27.60
C THR A 400 -50.14 13.50 -26.34
N GLY A 401 -49.69 13.05 -25.16
CA GLY A 401 -50.19 13.48 -23.86
C GLY A 401 -49.68 14.86 -23.41
N PRO A 402 -49.76 15.20 -22.13
CA PRO A 402 -49.39 16.53 -21.63
C PRO A 402 -47.88 16.76 -21.57
N GLY A 403 -47.09 15.72 -21.81
CA GLY A 403 -45.61 15.78 -21.66
C GLY A 403 -45.13 15.74 -20.21
N ILE A 404 -43.85 15.91 -20.04
CA ILE A 404 -43.15 15.89 -18.74
C ILE A 404 -42.65 17.30 -18.46
N PRO A 405 -42.90 17.87 -17.25
CA PRO A 405 -42.30 19.11 -16.80
C PRO A 405 -40.75 19.00 -16.75
N GLU A 406 -40.04 20.06 -17.10
CA GLU A 406 -38.59 20.06 -17.25
C GLU A 406 -37.87 19.76 -15.93
N ASP A 407 -38.40 20.25 -14.83
CA ASP A 407 -37.94 20.04 -13.46
C ASP A 407 -38.12 18.60 -12.93
N GLU A 408 -39.05 17.84 -13.56
CA GLU A 408 -39.34 16.47 -13.18
C GLU A 408 -38.52 15.43 -13.96
N ILE A 409 -38.01 15.77 -15.15
CA ILE A 409 -37.27 14.85 -16.03
C ILE A 409 -36.12 14.14 -15.33
N ALA A 410 -35.42 14.82 -14.42
CA ALA A 410 -34.32 14.24 -13.66
C ALA A 410 -34.74 13.13 -12.67
N HIS A 411 -35.99 13.19 -12.20
CA HIS A 411 -36.52 12.36 -11.13
C HIS A 411 -37.43 11.23 -11.55
N ILE A 412 -38.03 11.31 -12.76
CA ILE A 412 -39.04 10.32 -13.22
C ILE A 412 -38.53 8.87 -13.27
N PHE A 413 -37.23 8.64 -13.29
CA PHE A 413 -36.60 7.32 -13.25
C PHE A 413 -36.24 6.85 -11.83
N GLU A 414 -36.54 7.67 -10.81
CA GLU A 414 -36.36 7.26 -9.41
C GLU A 414 -37.47 6.27 -9.01
N ARG A 415 -37.14 5.37 -8.08
CA ARG A 415 -38.08 4.35 -7.59
C ARG A 415 -39.17 5.02 -6.79
N PHE A 416 -40.43 4.61 -7.04
CA PHE A 416 -41.66 5.15 -6.40
C PHE A 416 -41.90 6.63 -6.64
N TYR A 417 -41.15 7.25 -7.56
CA TYR A 417 -41.40 8.65 -7.95
C TYR A 417 -42.67 8.79 -8.74
N ARG A 418 -43.49 9.79 -8.39
CA ARG A 418 -44.72 10.15 -9.07
C ARG A 418 -44.81 11.67 -9.15
N ALA A 419 -44.87 12.18 -10.37
CA ALA A 419 -45.11 13.60 -10.66
C ALA A 419 -46.47 14.01 -10.06
N ASP A 420 -46.47 15.05 -9.24
CA ASP A 420 -47.67 15.67 -8.65
C ASP A 420 -48.60 14.72 -7.85
N LYS A 421 -48.40 14.61 -6.54
CA LYS A 421 -49.22 13.80 -5.61
C LYS A 421 -50.71 14.17 -5.62
N ALA A 422 -51.09 15.35 -6.10
CA ALA A 422 -52.47 15.81 -6.13
C ALA A 422 -53.23 15.31 -7.39
N ARG A 423 -52.57 15.28 -8.56
CA ARG A 423 -53.17 14.74 -9.82
C ARG A 423 -53.06 13.21 -9.91
N SER A 424 -52.21 12.59 -9.12
CA SER A 424 -51.94 11.15 -9.17
C SER A 424 -53.00 10.29 -8.48
N ARG A 425 -53.98 10.86 -7.77
CA ARG A 425 -55.05 10.06 -7.15
C ARG A 425 -55.98 9.45 -8.18
N ASP A 426 -56.12 10.09 -9.34
CA ASP A 426 -57.03 9.64 -10.41
C ASP A 426 -56.35 8.71 -11.43
N VAL A 427 -55.01 8.60 -11.39
CA VAL A 427 -54.25 7.79 -12.34
C VAL A 427 -53.42 6.72 -11.57
N PRO A 428 -53.91 5.48 -11.55
CA PRO A 428 -53.24 4.40 -10.77
C PRO A 428 -51.85 4.05 -11.29
N GLY A 429 -50.90 3.76 -10.38
CA GLY A 429 -49.56 3.31 -10.73
C GLY A 429 -48.57 3.28 -9.56
N THR A 430 -47.66 2.35 -9.61
CA THR A 430 -46.71 2.03 -8.51
C THR A 430 -45.47 2.91 -8.46
N GLY A 431 -45.23 3.76 -9.48
CA GLY A 431 -43.96 4.53 -9.56
C GLY A 431 -42.72 3.69 -9.85
N LEU A 432 -42.87 2.40 -10.15
CA LEU A 432 -41.75 1.48 -10.43
C LEU A 432 -41.48 1.33 -11.94
N GLY A 433 -42.44 1.57 -12.80
CA GLY A 433 -42.34 1.25 -14.23
C GLY A 433 -41.13 1.87 -14.94
N LEU A 434 -40.88 3.20 -14.74
CA LEU A 434 -39.74 3.88 -15.35
C LEU A 434 -38.41 3.51 -14.67
N ALA A 435 -38.40 3.23 -13.36
CA ALA A 435 -37.22 2.71 -12.67
C ALA A 435 -36.81 1.32 -13.20
N ILE A 436 -37.79 0.45 -13.49
CA ILE A 436 -37.59 -0.85 -14.15
C ILE A 436 -37.00 -0.65 -15.55
N VAL A 437 -37.57 0.26 -16.36
CA VAL A 437 -37.04 0.61 -17.68
C VAL A 437 -35.60 1.00 -17.65
N ARG A 438 -35.22 1.91 -16.74
CA ARG A 438 -33.82 2.33 -16.55
C ARG A 438 -32.92 1.19 -16.12
N SER A 439 -33.38 0.33 -15.25
CA SER A 439 -32.62 -0.83 -14.76
C SER A 439 -32.40 -1.85 -15.87
N ILE A 440 -33.45 -2.16 -16.67
CA ILE A 440 -33.33 -3.06 -17.81
C ILE A 440 -32.39 -2.49 -18.87
N ALA A 441 -32.51 -1.20 -19.20
CA ALA A 441 -31.60 -0.56 -20.15
C ALA A 441 -30.11 -0.73 -19.71
N ARG A 442 -29.81 -0.45 -18.47
CA ARG A 442 -28.44 -0.59 -17.92
C ARG A 442 -27.89 -2.01 -17.98
N VAL A 443 -28.70 -3.00 -17.67
CA VAL A 443 -28.26 -4.42 -17.70
C VAL A 443 -27.92 -4.87 -19.11
N HIS A 444 -28.56 -4.25 -20.11
CA HIS A 444 -28.27 -4.48 -21.52
C HIS A 444 -27.15 -3.59 -22.08
N GLY A 445 -26.44 -2.84 -21.21
CA GLY A 445 -25.36 -1.94 -21.63
C GLY A 445 -25.86 -0.67 -22.30
N GLY A 446 -27.16 -0.41 -22.20
CA GLY A 446 -27.84 0.73 -22.80
C GLY A 446 -28.14 1.86 -21.81
N GLU A 447 -28.79 2.89 -22.31
CA GLU A 447 -29.20 4.07 -21.55
C GLU A 447 -30.62 4.47 -21.94
N ILE A 448 -31.38 5.05 -21.01
CA ILE A 448 -32.72 5.61 -21.25
C ILE A 448 -32.71 7.10 -20.92
N MET A 449 -33.34 7.88 -21.81
CA MET A 449 -33.51 9.31 -21.67
C MET A 449 -34.98 9.66 -21.86
N ALA A 450 -35.40 10.76 -21.26
CA ALA A 450 -36.74 11.32 -21.48
C ALA A 450 -36.63 12.78 -21.90
N GLN A 451 -37.52 13.20 -22.78
CA GLN A 451 -37.60 14.58 -23.23
C GLN A 451 -39.05 14.94 -23.57
N ARG A 452 -39.30 16.21 -23.72
CA ARG A 452 -40.60 16.66 -24.25
C ARG A 452 -40.65 16.44 -25.77
N ALA A 453 -41.67 15.78 -26.23
CA ALA A 453 -41.86 15.59 -27.67
C ALA A 453 -42.15 16.92 -28.38
N PRO A 454 -41.76 17.10 -29.66
CA PRO A 454 -42.11 18.29 -30.45
C PRO A 454 -43.63 18.48 -30.59
N SER A 455 -44.41 17.40 -30.52
CA SER A 455 -45.88 17.38 -30.51
C SER A 455 -46.51 17.86 -29.19
N GLY A 456 -45.70 18.12 -28.15
CA GLY A 456 -46.14 18.53 -26.83
C GLY A 456 -46.22 17.41 -25.79
N GLY A 457 -46.23 16.14 -26.20
CA GLY A 457 -46.26 14.96 -25.35
C GLY A 457 -44.90 14.60 -24.75
N ALA A 458 -44.75 13.37 -24.23
CA ALA A 458 -43.49 12.85 -23.78
C ALA A 458 -42.81 11.95 -24.82
N SER A 459 -41.48 11.94 -24.83
CA SER A 459 -40.66 11.06 -25.64
C SER A 459 -39.64 10.37 -24.73
N PHE A 460 -39.61 9.04 -24.75
CA PHE A 460 -38.67 8.19 -24.05
C PHE A 460 -37.79 7.49 -25.07
N LEU A 461 -36.47 7.70 -24.98
CA LEU A 461 -35.48 7.16 -25.90
C LEU A 461 -34.58 6.17 -25.16
N ALA A 462 -34.53 4.92 -25.62
CA ALA A 462 -33.56 3.95 -25.11
C ALA A 462 -32.54 3.63 -26.22
N ARG A 463 -31.28 3.64 -25.85
CA ARG A 463 -30.12 3.34 -26.67
C ARG A 463 -29.48 2.04 -26.21
N PHE A 464 -29.13 1.17 -27.16
CA PHE A 464 -28.47 -0.10 -26.89
C PHE A 464 -27.33 -0.34 -27.87
N PRO A 465 -26.21 -0.98 -27.45
CA PRO A 465 -25.18 -1.43 -28.38
C PRO A 465 -25.76 -2.46 -29.35
N LYS A 466 -25.61 -2.23 -30.68
CA LYS A 466 -26.09 -3.18 -31.69
C LYS A 466 -25.08 -4.31 -31.93
N ILE A 467 -25.57 -5.47 -32.32
CA ILE A 467 -24.71 -6.56 -32.82
C ILE A 467 -24.33 -6.20 -34.26
N GLU A 468 -23.03 -6.10 -34.53
CA GLU A 468 -22.53 -5.98 -35.91
C GLU A 468 -22.88 -7.29 -36.66
N GLN A 469 -23.80 -7.17 -37.63
CA GLN A 469 -24.06 -8.26 -38.56
C GLN A 469 -22.82 -8.40 -39.45
N THR A 470 -21.95 -9.35 -39.13
CA THR A 470 -20.93 -9.77 -40.08
C THR A 470 -21.68 -10.42 -41.25
N LEU A 471 -21.89 -9.66 -42.32
CA LEU A 471 -22.35 -10.20 -43.59
C LEU A 471 -21.29 -11.22 -44.04
N THR A 472 -21.54 -12.49 -43.72
CA THR A 472 -20.84 -13.56 -44.43
C THR A 472 -21.35 -13.53 -45.85
N PRO A 473 -20.51 -13.25 -46.85
CA PRO A 473 -20.96 -13.35 -48.26
C PRO A 473 -21.31 -14.82 -48.49
N SER A 474 -22.56 -15.07 -48.82
CA SER A 474 -23.02 -16.38 -49.32
C SER A 474 -22.22 -16.73 -50.57
N SER A 475 -21.35 -17.72 -50.44
CA SER A 475 -20.67 -18.39 -51.56
C SER A 475 -21.64 -19.17 -52.42
#